data_c71f87516030b27b77065b9ccc8618b4
#
_entry.id   c71f87516030b27b77065b9ccc8618b4
#
_cell.length_a   1.000
_cell.length_b   1.000
_cell.length_c   1.000
_cell.angle_alpha   90.00
_cell.angle_beta   90.00
_cell.angle_gamma   90.00
#
_symmetry.space_group_name_H-M   'P 1'
#
loop_
_entity.id
_entity.type
_entity.pdbx_description
1 polymer ?
#
loop_
_entity_poly.entity_id
_entity_poly.type
_entity_poly.pdbx_seq_one_letter_code
_entity_poly.pdbx_strand_id
1 'polypeptide(L)'
;MKVLNIAMKIQKLETFTSPYVSFVKVTTDDGLSGIGQMSTYHTDITAQVFHRQVAPWVLGQSIAGAHHDQDVGDARIVFADLAARVTEREHKFPGSYIYRALAGLDTALWDLVAKAAELPVTAMIGGKSGTLRAYASSMKRDISPADEAARFCQLRDDKGFDAFKFRVGAECGRGRDEWPGRTEEIIPTVTAALGDGIVKMVDANSCFGVERAIEVGHMLQDHGVTHYEEPCPYWHPDDTLQVTNALDIDVTGGEQDCDMRVWKDMIDRRIVNIVQPDVMYMGGITPWLQVADMADKAGLICTPHAANLSLVTICTMHALKAIANAGPYLELSIEGADYYPWQDGLFLGDPFKVMDGHVTISDAPGWGVEVNPDWLAAADYAVSTVEG
;
A
#
# COMPACT_ATOMS: atom_id res chain seq x y z
N MET A 1 -37.60 -9.18 1.16
CA MET A 1 -36.35 -8.64 1.74
C MET A 1 -36.72 -7.47 2.65
N LYS A 2 -36.42 -7.57 3.92
CA LYS A 2 -36.63 -6.42 4.85
C LYS A 2 -35.53 -5.40 4.57
N VAL A 3 -35.91 -4.24 4.10
CA VAL A 3 -35.04 -3.06 4.11
C VAL A 3 -34.76 -2.75 5.58
N LEU A 4 -33.63 -3.21 6.07
CA LEU A 4 -33.10 -2.80 7.37
C LEU A 4 -32.58 -1.36 7.22
N ASN A 5 -33.49 -0.41 7.45
CA ASN A 5 -33.14 0.99 7.59
C ASN A 5 -32.54 1.18 9.00
N ILE A 6 -31.43 0.47 9.28
CA ILE A 6 -30.73 0.55 10.57
C ILE A 6 -29.68 1.63 10.42
N ALA A 7 -29.79 2.66 11.23
CA ALA A 7 -28.78 3.70 11.35
C ALA A 7 -27.54 3.10 12.04
N MET A 8 -26.69 2.41 11.28
CA MET A 8 -25.41 1.89 11.77
C MET A 8 -24.56 3.06 12.26
N LYS A 9 -24.37 3.16 13.56
CA LYS A 9 -23.50 4.18 14.17
C LYS A 9 -22.26 3.54 14.72
N ILE A 10 -21.12 4.17 14.49
CA ILE A 10 -19.85 3.76 15.08
C ILE A 10 -19.97 3.90 16.60
N GLN A 11 -19.99 2.77 17.32
CA GLN A 11 -20.14 2.74 18.78
C GLN A 11 -18.82 2.56 19.50
N LYS A 12 -17.93 1.74 18.94
CA LYS A 12 -16.67 1.36 19.58
C LYS A 12 -15.54 1.29 18.55
N LEU A 13 -14.38 1.80 18.95
CA LEU A 13 -13.14 1.78 18.22
C LEU A 13 -12.05 1.16 19.11
N GLU A 14 -11.48 0.08 18.66
CA GLU A 14 -10.46 -0.69 19.38
C GLU A 14 -9.17 -0.71 18.57
N THR A 15 -8.03 -0.59 19.21
CA THR A 15 -6.72 -0.84 18.59
C THR A 15 -5.99 -1.96 19.26
N PHE A 16 -5.28 -2.75 18.45
CA PHE A 16 -4.41 -3.85 18.87
C PHE A 16 -3.04 -3.55 18.27
N THR A 17 -2.11 -3.11 19.11
CA THR A 17 -0.85 -2.49 18.68
C THR A 17 0.35 -3.31 19.06
N SER A 18 1.22 -3.63 18.11
CA SER A 18 2.57 -4.12 18.30
C SER A 18 3.58 -3.06 17.83
N PRO A 19 4.89 -3.23 18.02
CA PRO A 19 5.87 -2.24 17.56
C PRO A 19 5.79 -1.89 16.06
N TYR A 20 5.28 -2.79 15.22
CA TYR A 20 5.32 -2.62 13.77
C TYR A 20 3.95 -2.62 13.09
N VAL A 21 2.93 -3.25 13.69
CA VAL A 21 1.59 -3.39 13.11
C VAL A 21 0.57 -3.02 14.16
N SER A 22 -0.46 -2.27 13.76
CA SER A 22 -1.60 -1.97 14.62
C SER A 22 -2.90 -2.17 13.84
N PHE A 23 -3.73 -3.09 14.32
CA PHE A 23 -5.07 -3.28 13.80
C PHE A 23 -6.06 -2.35 14.48
N VAL A 24 -7.05 -1.92 13.71
CA VAL A 24 -8.23 -1.19 14.19
C VAL A 24 -9.44 -2.09 14.02
N LYS A 25 -10.24 -2.22 15.09
CA LYS A 25 -11.57 -2.82 15.01
C LYS A 25 -12.63 -1.76 15.22
N VAL A 26 -13.51 -1.60 14.24
CA VAL A 26 -14.70 -0.77 14.32
C VAL A 26 -15.89 -1.65 14.66
N THR A 27 -16.70 -1.24 15.65
CA THR A 27 -17.96 -1.92 15.97
C THR A 27 -19.10 -0.90 15.97
N THR A 28 -20.21 -1.24 15.35
CA THR A 28 -21.43 -0.43 15.26
C THR A 28 -22.44 -0.79 16.36
N ASP A 29 -23.45 0.05 16.54
CA ASP A 29 -24.50 -0.09 17.56
C ASP A 29 -25.40 -1.32 17.35
N ASP A 30 -25.45 -1.88 16.15
CA ASP A 30 -26.11 -3.16 15.83
C ASP A 30 -25.21 -4.39 15.99
N GLY A 31 -23.94 -4.20 16.41
CA GLY A 31 -22.99 -5.27 16.70
C GLY A 31 -22.14 -5.75 15.51
N LEU A 32 -22.31 -5.18 14.32
CA LEU A 32 -21.44 -5.46 13.19
C LEU A 32 -20.02 -4.94 13.46
N SER A 33 -19.02 -5.64 12.95
CA SER A 33 -17.65 -5.19 13.13
C SER A 33 -16.76 -5.51 11.93
N GLY A 34 -15.74 -4.65 11.71
CA GLY A 34 -14.72 -4.85 10.70
C GLY A 34 -13.33 -4.57 11.26
N ILE A 35 -12.32 -5.14 10.62
CA ILE A 35 -10.92 -4.97 10.97
C ILE A 35 -10.19 -4.26 9.83
N GLY A 36 -9.41 -3.24 10.21
CA GLY A 36 -8.48 -2.52 9.35
C GLY A 36 -7.10 -2.45 9.96
N GLN A 37 -6.17 -1.82 9.29
CA GLN A 37 -4.80 -1.64 9.75
C GLN A 37 -4.36 -0.20 9.55
N MET A 38 -3.68 0.36 10.55
CA MET A 38 -2.91 1.60 10.41
C MET A 38 -1.57 1.30 9.74
N SER A 39 -0.89 2.35 9.27
CA SER A 39 0.45 2.21 8.69
C SER A 39 1.40 1.47 9.64
N THR A 40 2.29 0.68 9.07
CA THR A 40 3.39 0.05 9.80
C THR A 40 4.39 1.07 10.33
N TYR A 41 5.20 0.65 11.29
CA TYR A 41 6.18 1.46 12.06
C TYR A 41 5.57 2.60 12.88
N HIS A 42 6.17 2.92 14.01
CA HIS A 42 5.67 3.94 14.95
C HIS A 42 4.17 3.78 15.28
N THR A 43 3.73 2.55 15.36
CA THR A 43 2.31 2.20 15.53
C THR A 43 1.75 2.64 16.87
N ASP A 44 2.58 2.72 17.91
CA ASP A 44 2.28 3.30 19.21
C ASP A 44 1.87 4.77 19.09
N ILE A 45 2.61 5.57 18.31
CA ILE A 45 2.28 6.97 18.03
C ILE A 45 0.99 7.05 17.21
N THR A 46 0.88 6.24 16.17
CA THR A 46 -0.30 6.25 15.28
C THR A 46 -1.56 5.83 16.04
N ALA A 47 -1.47 4.85 16.95
CA ALA A 47 -2.59 4.45 17.82
C ALA A 47 -3.02 5.58 18.77
N GLN A 48 -2.07 6.35 19.34
CA GLN A 48 -2.41 7.53 20.12
C GLN A 48 -3.10 8.60 19.27
N VAL A 49 -2.60 8.88 18.06
CA VAL A 49 -3.25 9.79 17.11
C VAL A 49 -4.66 9.31 16.81
N PHE A 50 -4.85 8.01 16.56
CA PHE A 50 -6.16 7.42 16.31
C PHE A 50 -7.16 7.71 17.43
N HIS A 51 -6.80 7.39 18.68
CA HIS A 51 -7.70 7.58 19.82
C HIS A 51 -7.92 9.06 20.20
N ARG A 52 -6.93 9.94 19.95
CA ARG A 52 -7.01 11.35 20.34
C ARG A 52 -7.53 12.28 19.26
N GLN A 53 -7.26 11.97 17.97
CA GLN A 53 -7.58 12.86 16.86
C GLN A 53 -8.61 12.28 15.88
N VAL A 54 -8.77 10.94 15.79
CA VAL A 54 -9.77 10.32 14.91
C VAL A 54 -11.04 9.96 15.69
N ALA A 55 -10.90 9.16 16.73
CA ALA A 55 -12.03 8.61 17.47
C ALA A 55 -13.05 9.67 17.96
N PRO A 56 -12.66 10.85 18.51
CA PRO A 56 -13.62 11.84 19.01
C PRO A 56 -14.56 12.40 17.95
N TRP A 57 -14.15 12.37 16.68
CA TRP A 57 -14.91 12.96 15.59
C TRP A 57 -15.77 11.96 14.81
N VAL A 58 -15.50 10.66 14.97
CA VAL A 58 -16.19 9.59 14.23
C VAL A 58 -17.11 8.73 15.11
N LEU A 59 -16.86 8.66 16.42
CA LEU A 59 -17.77 7.97 17.35
C LEU A 59 -19.17 8.60 17.31
N GLY A 60 -20.19 7.75 17.28
CA GLY A 60 -21.60 8.14 17.16
C GLY A 60 -22.02 8.59 15.76
N GLN A 61 -21.10 8.69 14.79
CA GLN A 61 -21.45 9.02 13.41
C GLN A 61 -22.13 7.82 12.73
N SER A 62 -23.09 8.11 11.86
CA SER A 62 -23.80 7.08 11.08
C SER A 62 -23.02 6.74 9.82
N ILE A 63 -22.97 5.45 9.51
CA ILE A 63 -22.48 4.91 8.23
C ILE A 63 -23.63 4.23 7.44
N ALA A 64 -24.89 4.54 7.76
CA ALA A 64 -26.06 3.89 7.19
C ALA A 64 -26.16 3.98 5.65
N GLY A 65 -25.68 5.07 5.05
CA GLY A 65 -25.64 5.23 3.59
C GLY A 65 -24.66 4.30 2.86
N ALA A 66 -23.71 3.71 3.58
CA ALA A 66 -22.72 2.80 3.00
C ALA A 66 -23.28 1.40 2.68
N HIS A 67 -24.56 1.11 3.03
CA HIS A 67 -25.13 -0.25 3.01
C HIS A 67 -26.13 -0.49 1.88
N HIS A 68 -26.35 0.43 0.96
CA HIS A 68 -27.35 0.23 -0.08
C HIS A 68 -26.88 -0.72 -1.17
N ASP A 69 -27.74 -1.66 -1.48
CA ASP A 69 -27.61 -2.87 -2.31
C ASP A 69 -26.97 -2.72 -3.71
N GLN A 70 -26.60 -1.55 -4.16
CA GLN A 70 -26.19 -1.35 -5.56
C GLN A 70 -25.25 -0.18 -5.86
N ASP A 71 -24.84 0.64 -4.90
CA ASP A 71 -23.97 1.77 -5.26
C ASP A 71 -22.74 1.90 -4.34
N VAL A 72 -21.60 1.40 -4.83
CA VAL A 72 -20.27 1.60 -4.25
C VAL A 72 -19.97 3.09 -4.01
N GLY A 73 -20.62 3.97 -4.79
CA GLY A 73 -20.51 5.42 -4.66
C GLY A 73 -20.92 5.93 -3.28
N ASP A 74 -21.95 5.35 -2.68
CA ASP A 74 -22.47 5.81 -1.39
C ASP A 74 -21.51 5.52 -0.24
N ALA A 75 -20.87 4.33 -0.20
CA ALA A 75 -19.86 4.00 0.80
C ALA A 75 -18.62 4.91 0.69
N ARG A 76 -18.12 5.14 -0.53
CA ARG A 76 -16.99 6.07 -0.77
C ARG A 76 -17.29 7.48 -0.28
N ILE A 77 -18.51 7.99 -0.51
CA ILE A 77 -18.92 9.33 -0.06
C ILE A 77 -18.97 9.40 1.46
N VAL A 78 -19.60 8.42 2.12
CA VAL A 78 -19.73 8.40 3.59
C VAL A 78 -18.35 8.32 4.25
N PHE A 79 -17.44 7.48 3.75
CA PHE A 79 -16.11 7.32 4.34
C PHE A 79 -15.21 8.53 4.06
N ALA A 80 -15.32 9.14 2.87
CA ALA A 80 -14.65 10.40 2.57
C ALA A 80 -15.14 11.54 3.48
N ASP A 81 -16.43 11.64 3.77
CA ASP A 81 -17.00 12.65 4.68
C ASP A 81 -16.53 12.45 6.12
N LEU A 82 -16.40 11.20 6.59
CA LEU A 82 -15.81 10.91 7.90
C LEU A 82 -14.35 11.35 7.98
N ALA A 83 -13.54 11.05 6.96
CA ALA A 83 -12.15 11.47 6.89
C ALA A 83 -12.03 13.00 6.81
N ALA A 84 -12.86 13.66 6.01
CA ALA A 84 -12.92 15.12 5.90
C ALA A 84 -13.27 15.77 7.25
N ARG A 85 -14.26 15.22 7.96
CA ARG A 85 -14.63 15.69 9.31
C ARG A 85 -13.43 15.67 10.26
N VAL A 86 -12.64 14.59 10.26
CA VAL A 86 -11.45 14.48 11.10
C VAL A 86 -10.42 15.53 10.72
N THR A 87 -10.05 15.61 9.44
CA THR A 87 -8.99 16.51 8.96
C THR A 87 -9.37 17.99 9.14
N GLU A 88 -10.64 18.35 8.96
CA GLU A 88 -11.15 19.71 9.20
C GLU A 88 -11.09 20.09 10.69
N ARG A 89 -11.45 19.17 11.59
CA ARG A 89 -11.38 19.42 13.03
C ARG A 89 -9.96 19.50 13.56
N GLU A 90 -9.09 18.70 12.99
CA GLU A 90 -7.67 18.62 13.34
C GLU A 90 -6.76 19.53 12.47
N HIS A 91 -7.34 20.53 11.80
CA HIS A 91 -6.64 21.41 10.85
C HIS A 91 -5.38 22.11 11.39
N LYS A 92 -5.22 22.20 12.71
CA LYS A 92 -4.02 22.77 13.36
C LYS A 92 -2.88 21.75 13.51
N PHE A 93 -3.17 20.47 13.33
CA PHE A 93 -2.24 19.36 13.47
C PHE A 93 -2.23 18.46 12.23
N PRO A 94 -2.06 19.05 11.01
CA PRO A 94 -2.03 18.26 9.79
C PRO A 94 -0.75 17.42 9.75
N GLY A 95 -0.74 16.42 8.91
CA GLY A 95 0.46 15.66 8.61
C GLY A 95 0.20 14.18 8.41
N SER A 96 1.24 13.44 8.07
CA SER A 96 1.15 12.05 7.65
C SER A 96 0.57 11.12 8.72
N TYR A 97 0.80 11.39 10.01
CA TYR A 97 0.28 10.53 11.08
C TYR A 97 -1.25 10.47 11.15
N ILE A 98 -1.95 11.56 10.85
CA ILE A 98 -3.42 11.54 10.85
C ILE A 98 -3.97 10.68 9.70
N TYR A 99 -3.34 10.74 8.51
CA TYR A 99 -3.74 9.88 7.39
C TYR A 99 -3.42 8.41 7.67
N ARG A 100 -2.26 8.13 8.27
CA ARG A 100 -1.89 6.76 8.68
C ARG A 100 -2.87 6.18 9.72
N ALA A 101 -3.39 7.02 10.62
CA ALA A 101 -4.45 6.62 11.55
C ALA A 101 -5.81 6.44 10.86
N LEU A 102 -6.17 7.34 9.93
CA LEU A 102 -7.39 7.26 9.13
C LEU A 102 -7.43 5.99 8.26
N ALA A 103 -6.28 5.50 7.80
CA ALA A 103 -6.21 4.24 7.06
C ALA A 103 -6.78 3.06 7.87
N GLY A 104 -6.52 3.03 9.18
CA GLY A 104 -7.10 2.02 10.07
C GLY A 104 -8.62 2.09 10.15
N LEU A 105 -9.17 3.30 10.20
CA LEU A 105 -10.63 3.51 10.18
C LEU A 105 -11.23 3.10 8.83
N ASP A 106 -10.71 3.64 7.74
CA ASP A 106 -11.22 3.44 6.39
C ASP A 106 -11.22 1.96 6.01
N THR A 107 -10.09 1.27 6.21
CA THR A 107 -9.97 -0.15 5.89
C THR A 107 -10.85 -1.03 6.78
N ALA A 108 -11.07 -0.66 8.05
CA ALA A 108 -12.02 -1.36 8.92
C ALA A 108 -13.47 -1.15 8.49
N LEU A 109 -13.83 0.03 8.01
CA LEU A 109 -15.17 0.32 7.51
C LEU A 109 -15.46 -0.45 6.21
N TRP A 110 -14.49 -0.54 5.29
CA TRP A 110 -14.63 -1.36 4.08
C TRP A 110 -14.82 -2.85 4.41
N ASP A 111 -14.06 -3.39 5.37
CA ASP A 111 -14.23 -4.76 5.86
C ASP A 111 -15.62 -4.98 6.45
N LEU A 112 -16.08 -4.03 7.27
CA LEU A 112 -17.39 -4.09 7.94
C LEU A 112 -18.53 -4.14 6.93
N VAL A 113 -18.58 -3.19 5.98
CA VAL A 113 -19.69 -3.14 5.00
C VAL A 113 -19.63 -4.31 4.03
N ALA A 114 -18.44 -4.79 3.66
CA ALA A 114 -18.28 -5.95 2.81
C ALA A 114 -18.76 -7.24 3.51
N LYS A 115 -18.42 -7.42 4.78
CA LYS A 115 -18.94 -8.54 5.61
C LYS A 115 -20.45 -8.48 5.77
N ALA A 116 -21.00 -7.30 5.99
CA ALA A 116 -22.43 -7.13 6.11
C ALA A 116 -23.19 -7.40 4.80
N ALA A 117 -22.55 -7.15 3.65
CA ALA A 117 -23.06 -7.50 2.33
C ALA A 117 -22.76 -8.95 1.90
N GLU A 118 -22.03 -9.71 2.72
CA GLU A 118 -21.55 -11.07 2.39
C GLU A 118 -20.70 -11.11 1.09
N LEU A 119 -19.92 -10.04 0.85
CA LEU A 119 -19.08 -9.87 -0.33
C LEU A 119 -17.61 -9.65 0.07
N PRO A 120 -16.63 -10.06 -0.78
CA PRO A 120 -15.26 -9.61 -0.62
C PRO A 120 -15.15 -8.10 -0.93
N VAL A 121 -14.21 -7.38 -0.28
CA VAL A 121 -14.03 -5.94 -0.51
C VAL A 121 -13.79 -5.64 -1.99
N THR A 122 -13.05 -6.47 -2.71
CA THR A 122 -12.83 -6.25 -4.16
C THR A 122 -14.15 -6.15 -4.94
N ALA A 123 -15.17 -6.96 -4.60
CA ALA A 123 -16.49 -6.88 -5.24
C ALA A 123 -17.24 -5.60 -4.83
N MET A 124 -17.10 -5.18 -3.55
CA MET A 124 -17.68 -3.92 -3.05
C MET A 124 -17.13 -2.70 -3.76
N ILE A 125 -15.89 -2.72 -4.23
CA ILE A 125 -15.26 -1.61 -4.95
C ILE A 125 -15.25 -1.77 -6.47
N GLY A 126 -16.07 -2.70 -7.00
CA GLY A 126 -16.33 -2.85 -8.44
C GLY A 126 -15.44 -3.86 -9.17
N GLY A 127 -14.58 -4.58 -8.46
CA GLY A 127 -13.69 -5.60 -9.01
C GLY A 127 -14.23 -7.02 -8.92
N LYS A 128 -13.32 -7.98 -9.12
CA LYS A 128 -13.60 -9.42 -8.97
C LYS A 128 -12.40 -10.11 -8.34
N SER A 129 -12.63 -10.99 -7.38
CA SER A 129 -11.60 -11.88 -6.83
C SER A 129 -10.93 -12.72 -7.92
N GLY A 130 -9.81 -13.31 -7.59
CA GLY A 130 -9.04 -14.15 -8.50
C GLY A 130 -7.54 -13.98 -8.27
N THR A 131 -6.74 -14.41 -9.24
CA THR A 131 -5.29 -14.33 -9.16
C THR A 131 -4.76 -12.97 -9.63
N LEU A 132 -3.63 -12.58 -9.06
CA LEU A 132 -2.80 -11.44 -9.45
C LEU A 132 -1.39 -11.95 -9.73
N ARG A 133 -0.78 -11.51 -10.84
CA ARG A 133 0.67 -11.68 -11.02
C ARG A 133 1.39 -10.81 -10.00
N ALA A 134 2.43 -11.36 -9.39
CA ALA A 134 3.25 -10.63 -8.44
C ALA A 134 4.68 -10.44 -8.97
N TYR A 135 5.30 -9.31 -8.67
CA TYR A 135 6.73 -9.20 -8.80
C TYR A 135 7.43 -9.43 -7.46
N ALA A 136 8.59 -10.08 -7.51
CA ALA A 136 9.43 -10.30 -6.35
C ALA A 136 10.17 -9.00 -5.98
N SER A 137 9.77 -8.35 -4.88
CA SER A 137 10.36 -7.09 -4.42
C SER A 137 11.38 -7.35 -3.32
N SER A 138 12.66 -7.10 -3.61
CA SER A 138 13.72 -7.11 -2.62
C SER A 138 13.78 -5.80 -1.84
N MET A 139 13.94 -5.91 -0.52
CA MET A 139 14.15 -4.75 0.36
C MET A 139 15.63 -4.56 0.72
N LYS A 140 16.47 -5.54 0.40
CA LYS A 140 17.86 -5.58 0.89
C LYS A 140 18.81 -4.72 0.05
N ARG A 141 19.62 -3.94 0.75
CA ARG A 141 20.78 -3.22 0.20
C ARG A 141 22.11 -3.79 0.69
N ASP A 142 22.09 -4.45 1.85
CA ASP A 142 23.23 -5.10 2.50
C ASP A 142 23.56 -6.49 1.93
N ILE A 143 22.92 -6.87 0.83
CA ILE A 143 23.17 -8.11 0.08
C ILE A 143 24.16 -7.86 -1.07
N SER A 144 25.08 -8.80 -1.31
CA SER A 144 25.97 -8.69 -2.47
C SER A 144 25.22 -8.83 -3.80
N PRO A 145 25.68 -8.17 -4.88
CA PRO A 145 25.06 -8.32 -6.21
C PRO A 145 24.94 -9.78 -6.68
N ALA A 146 25.93 -10.60 -6.40
CA ALA A 146 25.94 -12.02 -6.76
C ALA A 146 24.90 -12.84 -5.96
N ASP A 147 24.78 -12.59 -4.65
CA ASP A 147 23.80 -13.27 -3.81
C ASP A 147 22.37 -12.84 -4.17
N GLU A 148 22.15 -11.55 -4.50
CA GLU A 148 20.86 -11.08 -4.96
C GLU A 148 20.44 -11.72 -6.29
N ALA A 149 21.37 -11.79 -7.24
CA ALA A 149 21.15 -12.48 -8.50
C ALA A 149 20.80 -13.97 -8.31
N ALA A 150 21.54 -14.66 -7.43
CA ALA A 150 21.29 -16.07 -7.13
C ALA A 150 19.91 -16.27 -6.48
N ARG A 151 19.55 -15.41 -5.52
CA ARG A 151 18.22 -15.42 -4.86
C ARG A 151 17.07 -15.22 -5.85
N PHE A 152 17.22 -14.29 -6.79
CA PHE A 152 16.21 -14.05 -7.81
C PHE A 152 16.08 -15.22 -8.79
N CYS A 153 17.19 -15.81 -9.24
CA CYS A 153 17.14 -17.02 -10.07
C CYS A 153 16.42 -18.17 -9.36
N GLN A 154 16.71 -18.38 -8.07
CA GLN A 154 16.02 -19.40 -7.29
C GLN A 154 14.52 -19.11 -7.20
N LEU A 155 14.09 -17.88 -6.91
CA LEU A 155 12.67 -17.50 -6.83
C LEU A 155 11.97 -17.64 -8.18
N ARG A 156 12.63 -17.29 -9.29
CA ARG A 156 12.13 -17.55 -10.64
C ARG A 156 11.83 -19.04 -10.84
N ASP A 157 12.81 -19.90 -10.52
CA ASP A 157 12.74 -21.32 -10.79
C ASP A 157 11.79 -22.06 -9.83
N ASP A 158 11.72 -21.66 -8.54
CA ASP A 158 10.92 -22.34 -7.50
C ASP A 158 9.49 -21.81 -7.39
N LYS A 159 9.26 -20.52 -7.67
CA LYS A 159 7.99 -19.83 -7.44
C LYS A 159 7.32 -19.29 -8.71
N GLY A 160 8.04 -19.30 -9.83
CA GLY A 160 7.53 -18.84 -11.12
C GLY A 160 7.41 -17.33 -11.26
N PHE A 161 8.13 -16.54 -10.46
CA PHE A 161 8.19 -15.08 -10.68
C PHE A 161 8.82 -14.76 -12.04
N ASP A 162 8.25 -13.81 -12.76
CA ASP A 162 8.75 -13.30 -14.04
C ASP A 162 8.98 -11.79 -14.02
N ALA A 163 8.94 -11.18 -12.85
CA ALA A 163 9.25 -9.79 -12.60
C ALA A 163 9.97 -9.63 -11.25
N PHE A 164 11.02 -8.81 -11.21
CA PHE A 164 11.85 -8.61 -10.02
C PHE A 164 12.21 -7.14 -9.85
N LYS A 165 12.17 -6.66 -8.59
CA LYS A 165 12.63 -5.33 -8.20
C LYS A 165 13.79 -5.44 -7.22
N PHE A 166 14.92 -4.77 -7.52
CA PHE A 166 16.09 -4.69 -6.65
C PHE A 166 16.45 -3.24 -6.32
N ARG A 167 17.30 -3.05 -5.33
CA ARG A 167 17.62 -1.73 -4.79
C ARG A 167 18.96 -1.22 -5.32
N VAL A 168 19.01 0.10 -5.64
CA VAL A 168 20.24 0.85 -5.99
C VAL A 168 20.38 2.04 -5.06
N GLY A 169 21.60 2.53 -4.89
CA GLY A 169 21.89 3.60 -3.94
C GLY A 169 21.61 3.22 -2.48
N ALA A 170 21.88 4.10 -1.54
CA ALA A 170 21.44 3.99 -0.16
C ALA A 170 20.09 4.72 0.03
N GLU A 171 19.23 4.23 0.90
CA GLU A 171 17.94 4.86 1.20
C GLU A 171 18.13 6.31 1.67
N CYS A 172 17.46 7.27 1.00
CA CYS A 172 17.65 8.71 1.23
C CYS A 172 19.14 9.12 1.29
N GLY A 173 19.98 8.47 0.48
CA GLY A 173 21.44 8.43 0.63
C GLY A 173 22.18 9.69 0.25
N ARG A 174 21.48 10.73 -0.28
CA ARG A 174 22.10 11.97 -0.75
C ARG A 174 23.22 11.74 -1.76
N GLY A 175 22.94 10.88 -2.75
CA GLY A 175 23.88 10.49 -3.80
C GLY A 175 24.92 9.43 -3.40
N ARG A 176 24.86 8.92 -2.17
CA ARG A 176 25.78 7.84 -1.73
C ARG A 176 25.19 6.49 -2.07
N ASP A 177 26.04 5.57 -2.41
CA ASP A 177 25.70 4.15 -2.54
C ASP A 177 25.80 3.46 -1.16
N GLU A 178 25.24 2.25 -1.03
CA GLU A 178 25.36 1.44 0.21
C GLU A 178 26.83 1.15 0.52
N TRP A 179 27.60 0.80 -0.51
CA TRP A 179 29.06 0.85 -0.53
C TRP A 179 29.52 1.31 -1.91
N PRO A 180 30.74 1.88 -2.03
CA PRO A 180 31.21 2.44 -3.30
C PRO A 180 31.13 1.44 -4.46
N GLY A 181 30.44 1.79 -5.53
CA GLY A 181 30.35 1.01 -6.76
C GLY A 181 29.31 -0.11 -6.76
N ARG A 182 28.50 -0.24 -5.69
CA ARG A 182 27.46 -1.28 -5.65
C ARG A 182 26.41 -1.09 -6.75
N THR A 183 25.98 0.12 -7.02
CA THR A 183 24.99 0.40 -8.07
C THR A 183 25.50 -0.03 -9.44
N GLU A 184 26.75 0.26 -9.78
CA GLU A 184 27.39 -0.12 -11.03
C GLU A 184 27.61 -1.63 -11.15
N GLU A 185 27.73 -2.33 -10.04
CA GLU A 185 27.94 -3.79 -10.02
C GLU A 185 26.60 -4.55 -10.04
N ILE A 186 25.59 -4.11 -9.25
CA ILE A 186 24.33 -4.87 -9.11
C ILE A 186 23.50 -4.84 -10.40
N ILE A 187 23.45 -3.71 -11.11
CA ILE A 187 22.66 -3.58 -12.33
C ILE A 187 23.07 -4.64 -13.36
N PRO A 188 24.33 -4.69 -13.85
CA PRO A 188 24.72 -5.71 -14.82
C PRO A 188 24.64 -7.14 -14.27
N THR A 189 24.96 -7.35 -12.99
CA THR A 189 24.98 -8.69 -12.37
C THR A 189 23.59 -9.31 -12.33
N VAL A 190 22.60 -8.58 -11.79
CA VAL A 190 21.23 -9.08 -11.67
C VAL A 190 20.55 -9.20 -13.02
N THR A 191 20.70 -8.20 -13.88
CA THR A 191 20.05 -8.22 -15.21
C THR A 191 20.57 -9.32 -16.10
N ALA A 192 21.90 -9.59 -16.09
CA ALA A 192 22.50 -10.71 -16.83
C ALA A 192 22.04 -12.08 -16.30
N ALA A 193 21.94 -12.24 -14.98
CA ALA A 193 21.50 -13.50 -14.36
C ALA A 193 20.04 -13.82 -14.65
N LEU A 194 19.16 -12.82 -14.66
CA LEU A 194 17.74 -12.98 -14.97
C LEU A 194 17.52 -13.25 -16.47
N GLY A 195 18.35 -12.68 -17.34
CA GLY A 195 18.25 -12.86 -18.79
C GLY A 195 17.06 -12.14 -19.42
N ASP A 196 16.76 -12.54 -20.68
CA ASP A 196 15.67 -11.98 -21.46
C ASP A 196 14.31 -12.56 -21.03
N GLY A 197 13.24 -11.79 -21.27
CA GLY A 197 11.87 -12.22 -20.98
C GLY A 197 11.43 -12.04 -19.52
N ILE A 198 12.34 -11.63 -18.63
CA ILE A 198 12.04 -11.28 -17.23
C ILE A 198 11.96 -9.76 -17.11
N VAL A 199 10.90 -9.25 -16.48
CA VAL A 199 10.74 -7.84 -16.19
C VAL A 199 11.66 -7.44 -15.03
N LYS A 200 12.43 -6.39 -15.23
CA LYS A 200 13.41 -5.89 -14.28
C LYS A 200 13.04 -4.48 -13.87
N MET A 201 12.95 -4.28 -12.57
CA MET A 201 12.57 -3.02 -11.95
C MET A 201 13.62 -2.64 -10.90
N VAL A 202 13.78 -1.35 -10.67
CA VAL A 202 14.77 -0.83 -9.72
C VAL A 202 14.12 0.25 -8.86
N ASP A 203 14.50 0.26 -7.57
CA ASP A 203 14.11 1.29 -6.64
C ASP A 203 15.34 1.93 -5.99
N ALA A 204 15.40 3.26 -6.04
CA ALA A 204 16.48 4.06 -5.45
C ALA A 204 16.08 4.68 -4.10
N ASN A 205 14.81 4.61 -3.67
CA ASN A 205 14.28 5.20 -2.45
C ASN A 205 14.85 6.60 -2.17
N SER A 206 14.60 7.51 -3.10
CA SER A 206 14.95 8.93 -2.93
C SER A 206 16.46 9.21 -2.79
N CYS A 207 17.31 8.39 -3.42
CA CYS A 207 18.76 8.46 -3.20
C CYS A 207 19.47 9.60 -3.92
N PHE A 208 19.17 9.81 -5.23
CA PHE A 208 20.05 10.54 -6.12
C PHE A 208 19.63 12.00 -6.36
N GLY A 209 20.59 12.86 -6.69
CA GLY A 209 20.30 14.13 -7.36
C GLY A 209 20.09 13.91 -8.86
N VAL A 210 19.56 14.91 -9.56
CA VAL A 210 19.11 14.82 -10.95
C VAL A 210 20.18 14.23 -11.90
N GLU A 211 21.40 14.80 -11.90
CA GLU A 211 22.47 14.36 -12.80
C GLU A 211 22.79 12.87 -12.60
N ARG A 212 22.96 12.46 -11.34
CA ARG A 212 23.28 11.06 -11.01
C ARG A 212 22.10 10.13 -11.30
N ALA A 213 20.88 10.56 -11.04
CA ALA A 213 19.68 9.80 -11.36
C ALA A 213 19.57 9.53 -12.87
N ILE A 214 19.87 10.52 -13.70
CA ILE A 214 19.88 10.35 -15.17
C ILE A 214 21.01 9.41 -15.62
N GLU A 215 22.22 9.52 -15.06
CA GLU A 215 23.34 8.61 -15.36
C GLU A 215 22.96 7.15 -15.04
N VAL A 216 22.42 6.90 -13.83
CA VAL A 216 21.94 5.57 -13.41
C VAL A 216 20.79 5.12 -14.32
N GLY A 217 19.85 6.02 -14.64
CA GLY A 217 18.73 5.73 -15.54
C GLY A 217 19.18 5.24 -16.92
N HIS A 218 20.17 5.89 -17.54
CA HIS A 218 20.75 5.40 -18.80
C HIS A 218 21.40 4.02 -18.66
N MET A 219 22.11 3.78 -17.56
CA MET A 219 22.65 2.45 -17.27
C MET A 219 21.53 1.40 -17.15
N LEU A 220 20.42 1.74 -16.51
CA LEU A 220 19.25 0.88 -16.40
C LEU A 220 18.64 0.57 -17.77
N GLN A 221 18.52 1.57 -18.65
CA GLN A 221 18.05 1.38 -20.04
C GLN A 221 18.96 0.42 -20.81
N ASP A 222 20.28 0.61 -20.74
CA ASP A 222 21.28 -0.23 -21.43
C ASP A 222 21.22 -1.70 -20.98
N HIS A 223 20.71 -1.96 -19.78
CA HIS A 223 20.56 -3.31 -19.20
C HIS A 223 19.13 -3.85 -19.24
N GLY A 224 18.21 -3.17 -19.93
CA GLY A 224 16.85 -3.63 -20.15
C GLY A 224 15.96 -3.57 -18.90
N VAL A 225 16.26 -2.68 -17.96
CA VAL A 225 15.36 -2.34 -16.86
C VAL A 225 14.27 -1.42 -17.41
N THR A 226 13.03 -1.64 -16.99
CA THR A 226 11.84 -0.91 -17.52
C THR A 226 11.20 0.04 -16.52
N HIS A 227 11.61 0.01 -15.26
CA HIS A 227 10.93 0.71 -14.17
C HIS A 227 11.97 1.23 -13.17
N TYR A 228 11.94 2.54 -12.91
CA TYR A 228 12.86 3.24 -12.03
C TYR A 228 12.09 4.01 -10.97
N GLU A 229 12.00 3.44 -9.77
CA GLU A 229 11.23 3.96 -8.65
C GLU A 229 12.06 4.95 -7.82
N GLU A 230 11.42 6.06 -7.45
CA GLU A 230 11.96 7.12 -6.59
C GLU A 230 13.43 7.49 -6.83
N PRO A 231 13.82 7.88 -8.06
CA PRO A 231 15.22 8.21 -8.36
C PRO A 231 15.74 9.38 -7.53
N CYS A 232 14.91 10.41 -7.32
CA CYS A 232 15.22 11.62 -6.57
C CYS A 232 14.41 11.68 -5.27
N PRO A 233 14.81 12.53 -4.29
CA PRO A 233 14.03 12.76 -3.08
C PRO A 233 12.57 13.10 -3.40
N TYR A 234 11.61 12.33 -2.86
CA TYR A 234 10.17 12.47 -3.18
C TYR A 234 9.65 13.88 -2.87
N TRP A 235 10.25 14.58 -1.90
CA TRP A 235 9.92 15.98 -1.56
C TRP A 235 10.51 17.02 -2.53
N HIS A 236 11.18 16.59 -3.61
CA HIS A 236 11.71 17.41 -4.69
C HIS A 236 11.09 16.97 -6.04
N PRO A 237 9.78 17.18 -6.26
CA PRO A 237 9.07 16.66 -7.43
C PRO A 237 9.61 17.22 -8.76
N ASP A 238 10.16 18.44 -8.77
CA ASP A 238 10.77 19.02 -9.96
C ASP A 238 12.06 18.31 -10.39
N ASP A 239 12.78 17.70 -9.44
CA ASP A 239 13.97 16.89 -9.75
C ASP A 239 13.54 15.57 -10.39
N THR A 240 12.52 14.90 -9.86
CA THR A 240 11.93 13.70 -10.46
C THR A 240 11.40 13.98 -11.86
N LEU A 241 10.72 15.11 -12.08
CA LEU A 241 10.23 15.51 -13.41
C LEU A 241 11.36 15.66 -14.44
N GLN A 242 12.52 16.19 -14.03
CA GLN A 242 13.67 16.31 -14.92
C GLN A 242 14.20 14.92 -15.32
N VAL A 243 14.26 13.97 -14.38
CA VAL A 243 14.66 12.58 -14.65
C VAL A 243 13.64 11.89 -15.57
N THR A 244 12.35 12.04 -15.31
CA THR A 244 11.27 11.49 -16.14
C THR A 244 11.34 11.98 -17.60
N ASN A 245 11.66 13.28 -17.79
CA ASN A 245 11.78 13.84 -19.12
C ASN A 245 13.08 13.44 -19.85
N ALA A 246 14.08 12.95 -19.15
CA ALA A 246 15.38 12.59 -19.72
C ALA A 246 15.51 11.10 -20.08
N LEU A 247 14.63 10.25 -19.59
CA LEU A 247 14.71 8.80 -19.73
C LEU A 247 13.58 8.24 -20.60
N ASP A 248 13.85 7.10 -21.26
CA ASP A 248 12.86 6.34 -22.03
C ASP A 248 12.22 5.19 -21.23
N ILE A 249 12.69 4.93 -19.99
CA ILE A 249 12.06 3.97 -19.06
C ILE A 249 11.05 4.67 -18.16
N ASP A 250 10.10 3.91 -17.60
CA ASP A 250 9.10 4.45 -16.70
C ASP A 250 9.72 4.88 -15.36
N VAL A 251 9.64 6.17 -15.06
CA VAL A 251 9.91 6.70 -13.72
C VAL A 251 8.65 6.59 -12.88
N THR A 252 8.77 6.10 -11.66
CA THR A 252 7.63 5.78 -10.80
C THR A 252 7.82 6.33 -9.38
N GLY A 253 6.72 6.50 -8.63
CA GLY A 253 6.80 7.01 -7.27
C GLY A 253 5.47 7.49 -6.71
N GLY A 254 5.55 8.12 -5.53
CA GLY A 254 4.41 8.68 -4.82
C GLY A 254 4.00 7.88 -3.58
N GLU A 255 4.69 6.82 -3.22
CA GLU A 255 4.33 5.99 -2.06
C GLU A 255 4.26 6.78 -0.74
N GLN A 256 5.08 7.82 -0.60
CA GLN A 256 5.13 8.65 0.62
C GLN A 256 4.04 9.74 0.68
N ASP A 257 3.36 10.03 -0.44
CA ASP A 257 2.45 11.15 -0.54
C ASP A 257 1.05 10.80 -0.01
N CYS A 258 0.54 11.67 0.87
CA CYS A 258 -0.80 11.55 1.46
C CYS A 258 -1.73 12.74 1.15
N ASP A 259 -1.22 13.82 0.54
CA ASP A 259 -1.99 15.02 0.21
C ASP A 259 -2.52 14.94 -1.24
N MET A 260 -3.85 15.00 -1.40
CA MET A 260 -4.50 14.96 -2.70
C MET A 260 -4.08 16.10 -3.64
N ARG A 261 -3.57 17.22 -3.12
CA ARG A 261 -3.04 18.32 -3.94
C ARG A 261 -1.70 17.95 -4.54
N VAL A 262 -0.86 17.24 -3.79
CA VAL A 262 0.42 16.69 -4.30
C VAL A 262 0.15 15.66 -5.39
N TRP A 263 -0.79 14.75 -5.15
CA TRP A 263 -1.22 13.77 -6.15
C TRP A 263 -1.74 14.43 -7.43
N LYS A 264 -2.57 15.47 -7.28
CA LYS A 264 -3.08 16.21 -8.44
C LYS A 264 -1.94 16.86 -9.23
N ASP A 265 -0.98 17.52 -8.57
CA ASP A 265 0.18 18.14 -9.21
C ASP A 265 1.05 17.09 -9.92
N MET A 266 1.32 15.97 -9.25
CA MET A 266 2.10 14.85 -9.79
C MET A 266 1.50 14.29 -11.08
N ILE A 267 0.18 14.10 -11.10
CA ILE A 267 -0.56 13.56 -12.24
C ILE A 267 -0.67 14.60 -13.37
N ASP A 268 -1.07 15.82 -13.04
CA ASP A 268 -1.28 16.89 -14.05
C ASP A 268 0.02 17.24 -14.80
N ARG A 269 1.15 17.25 -14.08
CA ARG A 269 2.47 17.56 -14.64
C ARG A 269 3.20 16.35 -15.18
N ARG A 270 2.66 15.14 -15.00
CA ARG A 270 3.32 13.88 -15.36
C ARG A 270 4.72 13.76 -14.74
N ILE A 271 4.81 14.04 -13.44
CA ILE A 271 6.07 13.96 -12.69
C ILE A 271 6.62 12.54 -12.71
N VAL A 272 5.72 11.55 -12.73
CA VAL A 272 6.02 10.14 -12.90
C VAL A 272 5.20 9.55 -14.05
N ASN A 273 5.63 8.44 -14.62
CA ASN A 273 4.91 7.69 -15.66
C ASN A 273 3.90 6.71 -15.04
N ILE A 274 4.23 6.17 -13.85
CA ILE A 274 3.39 5.23 -13.10
C ILE A 274 3.23 5.76 -11.68
N VAL A 275 2.00 5.87 -11.19
CA VAL A 275 1.70 6.31 -9.83
C VAL A 275 1.70 5.11 -8.87
N GLN A 276 2.27 5.27 -7.67
CA GLN A 276 2.45 4.19 -6.69
C GLN A 276 1.88 4.55 -5.30
N PRO A 277 0.58 4.88 -5.18
CA PRO A 277 0.01 5.23 -3.88
C PRO A 277 0.03 4.04 -2.92
N ASP A 278 0.39 4.27 -1.65
CA ASP A 278 0.27 3.30 -0.57
C ASP A 278 -1.06 3.47 0.17
N VAL A 279 -1.83 2.40 0.31
CA VAL A 279 -3.15 2.43 0.95
C VAL A 279 -3.08 2.94 2.39
N MET A 280 -2.06 2.55 3.17
CA MET A 280 -1.97 2.92 4.57
C MET A 280 -1.37 4.31 4.79
N TYR A 281 -0.57 4.80 3.84
CA TYR A 281 0.07 6.11 3.99
C TYR A 281 -0.88 7.25 3.63
N MET A 282 -1.78 7.04 2.67
CA MET A 282 -2.68 8.09 2.22
C MET A 282 -4.07 8.11 2.86
N GLY A 283 -4.35 7.22 3.82
CA GLY A 283 -5.60 7.28 4.59
C GLY A 283 -6.63 6.22 4.25
N GLY A 284 -6.24 5.16 3.54
CA GLY A 284 -7.09 4.00 3.24
C GLY A 284 -7.46 3.84 1.78
N ILE A 285 -8.37 2.92 1.51
CA ILE A 285 -8.87 2.58 0.18
C ILE A 285 -9.65 3.75 -0.46
N THR A 286 -10.43 4.48 0.32
CA THR A 286 -11.27 5.55 -0.20
C THR A 286 -10.47 6.66 -0.90
N PRO A 287 -9.47 7.31 -0.28
CA PRO A 287 -8.62 8.29 -0.97
C PRO A 287 -7.71 7.63 -2.03
N TRP A 288 -7.28 6.39 -1.81
CA TRP A 288 -6.50 5.64 -2.78
C TRP A 288 -7.24 5.48 -4.12
N LEU A 289 -8.53 5.11 -4.09
CA LEU A 289 -9.37 5.02 -5.28
C LEU A 289 -9.53 6.37 -5.99
N GLN A 290 -9.51 7.49 -5.26
CA GLN A 290 -9.54 8.83 -5.89
C GLN A 290 -8.27 9.10 -6.69
N VAL A 291 -7.10 8.70 -6.18
CA VAL A 291 -5.84 8.82 -6.93
C VAL A 291 -5.85 7.93 -8.17
N ALA A 292 -6.29 6.67 -8.03
CA ALA A 292 -6.41 5.76 -9.17
C ALA A 292 -7.36 6.32 -10.26
N ASP A 293 -8.52 6.88 -9.86
CA ASP A 293 -9.47 7.52 -10.77
C ASP A 293 -8.87 8.77 -11.46
N MET A 294 -8.07 9.57 -10.76
CA MET A 294 -7.38 10.73 -11.36
C MET A 294 -6.30 10.27 -12.36
N ALA A 295 -5.52 9.26 -11.99
CA ALA A 295 -4.50 8.69 -12.85
C ALA A 295 -5.10 8.06 -14.12
N ASP A 296 -6.21 7.31 -14.00
CA ASP A 296 -6.93 6.74 -15.15
C ASP A 296 -7.40 7.81 -16.14
N LYS A 297 -8.02 8.88 -15.63
CA LYS A 297 -8.45 10.02 -16.47
C LYS A 297 -7.29 10.72 -17.17
N ALA A 298 -6.10 10.68 -16.58
CA ALA A 298 -4.88 11.23 -17.19
C ALA A 298 -4.16 10.21 -18.08
N GLY A 299 -4.65 8.97 -18.18
CA GLY A 299 -4.02 7.88 -18.93
C GLY A 299 -2.71 7.38 -18.30
N LEU A 300 -2.58 7.46 -16.98
CA LEU A 300 -1.47 6.93 -16.22
C LEU A 300 -1.81 5.58 -15.60
N ILE A 301 -0.83 4.68 -15.54
CA ILE A 301 -0.92 3.39 -14.86
C ILE A 301 -0.79 3.62 -13.34
N CYS A 302 -1.52 2.80 -12.55
CA CYS A 302 -1.42 2.75 -11.11
C CYS A 302 -0.89 1.38 -10.69
N THR A 303 0.31 1.35 -10.09
CA THR A 303 0.94 0.16 -9.50
C THR A 303 1.28 0.48 -8.04
N PRO A 304 0.38 0.22 -7.10
CA PRO A 304 0.54 0.67 -5.73
C PRO A 304 1.72 0.03 -5.01
N HIS A 305 2.33 0.80 -4.11
CA HIS A 305 3.29 0.29 -3.14
C HIS A 305 2.59 -0.66 -2.15
N ALA A 306 3.20 -1.82 -1.84
CA ALA A 306 2.63 -2.82 -0.93
C ALA A 306 3.66 -3.72 -0.25
N ALA A 307 4.85 -3.23 0.01
CA ALA A 307 6.03 -4.03 0.32
C ALA A 307 6.06 -4.73 1.69
N ASN A 308 5.01 -4.74 2.53
CA ASN A 308 5.20 -5.11 3.93
C ASN A 308 4.47 -6.36 4.45
N LEU A 309 3.96 -7.23 3.62
CA LEU A 309 3.34 -8.53 3.99
C LEU A 309 2.44 -8.46 5.23
N SER A 310 1.53 -7.47 5.25
CA SER A 310 0.49 -7.30 6.26
C SER A 310 -0.85 -7.01 5.60
N LEU A 311 -1.84 -6.46 6.31
CA LEU A 311 -3.13 -6.14 5.71
C LEU A 311 -3.01 -5.11 4.57
N VAL A 312 -1.94 -4.29 4.51
CA VAL A 312 -1.72 -3.38 3.38
C VAL A 312 -1.62 -4.14 2.06
N THR A 313 -0.85 -5.24 2.02
CA THR A 313 -0.74 -6.07 0.82
C THR A 313 -2.10 -6.67 0.43
N ILE A 314 -2.89 -7.14 1.41
CA ILE A 314 -4.24 -7.66 1.16
C ILE A 314 -5.16 -6.56 0.59
N CYS A 315 -5.18 -5.38 1.22
CA CYS A 315 -5.96 -4.22 0.73
C CYS A 315 -5.56 -3.86 -0.71
N THR A 316 -4.25 -3.84 -0.99
CA THR A 316 -3.71 -3.57 -2.32
C THR A 316 -4.12 -4.62 -3.35
N MET A 317 -4.12 -5.91 -2.98
CA MET A 317 -4.62 -6.98 -3.84
C MET A 317 -6.07 -6.73 -4.27
N HIS A 318 -6.95 -6.41 -3.30
CA HIS A 318 -8.35 -6.09 -3.57
C HIS A 318 -8.51 -4.86 -4.46
N ALA A 319 -7.74 -3.81 -4.19
CA ALA A 319 -7.79 -2.54 -4.91
C ALA A 319 -7.34 -2.70 -6.38
N LEU A 320 -6.22 -3.39 -6.64
CA LEU A 320 -5.71 -3.64 -7.98
C LEU A 320 -6.71 -4.37 -8.89
N LYS A 321 -7.53 -5.25 -8.35
CA LYS A 321 -8.55 -5.97 -9.12
C LYS A 321 -9.78 -5.14 -9.44
N ALA A 322 -9.88 -3.92 -8.89
CA ALA A 322 -11.05 -3.07 -9.02
C ALA A 322 -10.84 -1.84 -9.92
N ILE A 323 -9.60 -1.48 -10.23
CA ILE A 323 -9.29 -0.30 -11.05
C ILE A 323 -9.00 -0.67 -12.50
N ALA A 324 -9.36 0.23 -13.42
CA ALA A 324 -9.21 0.02 -14.85
C ALA A 324 -7.76 0.17 -15.34
N ASN A 325 -6.99 1.04 -14.68
CA ASN A 325 -5.61 1.39 -15.01
C ASN A 325 -4.57 0.65 -14.17
N ALA A 326 -4.92 -0.52 -13.62
CA ALA A 326 -3.98 -1.34 -12.85
C ALA A 326 -2.75 -1.72 -13.68
N GLY A 327 -1.57 -1.60 -13.08
CA GLY A 327 -0.36 -2.21 -13.63
C GLY A 327 -0.45 -3.75 -13.63
N PRO A 328 0.42 -4.42 -14.39
CA PRO A 328 0.32 -5.87 -14.62
C PRO A 328 0.71 -6.72 -13.39
N TYR A 329 1.33 -6.14 -12.39
CA TYR A 329 1.87 -6.85 -11.22
C TYR A 329 1.47 -6.21 -9.91
N LEU A 330 1.30 -7.07 -8.90
CA LEU A 330 1.28 -6.70 -7.49
C LEU A 330 2.71 -6.68 -6.94
N GLU A 331 3.07 -5.68 -6.16
CA GLU A 331 4.28 -5.72 -5.35
C GLU A 331 4.15 -6.79 -4.26
N LEU A 332 5.13 -7.70 -4.20
CA LEU A 332 5.20 -8.69 -3.14
C LEU A 332 6.63 -8.76 -2.60
N SER A 333 6.81 -8.37 -1.33
CA SER A 333 8.12 -8.52 -0.69
C SER A 333 8.51 -9.99 -0.59
N ILE A 334 9.79 -10.24 -0.81
CA ILE A 334 10.41 -11.58 -0.71
C ILE A 334 11.21 -11.76 0.58
N GLU A 335 11.09 -10.81 1.51
CA GLU A 335 11.81 -10.89 2.78
C GLU A 335 11.05 -11.78 3.77
N GLY A 336 11.82 -12.41 4.66
CA GLY A 336 11.30 -13.27 5.73
C GLY A 336 11.10 -12.56 7.05
N ALA A 337 10.82 -13.33 8.10
CA ALA A 337 10.60 -12.85 9.46
C ALA A 337 11.83 -12.16 10.09
N ASP A 338 13.03 -12.38 9.56
CA ASP A 338 14.24 -11.65 9.93
C ASP A 338 14.17 -10.17 9.56
N TYR A 339 13.45 -9.85 8.50
CA TYR A 339 13.20 -8.48 8.05
C TYR A 339 11.85 -7.95 8.55
N TYR A 340 10.82 -8.78 8.53
CA TYR A 340 9.46 -8.47 9.00
C TYR A 340 9.09 -9.30 10.23
N PRO A 341 9.44 -8.87 11.46
CA PRO A 341 9.21 -9.65 12.69
C PRO A 341 7.74 -9.99 12.97
N TRP A 342 6.81 -9.32 12.31
CA TRP A 342 5.36 -9.57 12.46
C TRP A 342 4.81 -10.61 11.49
N GLN A 343 5.54 -11.01 10.46
CA GLN A 343 5.05 -11.86 9.38
C GLN A 343 4.57 -13.21 9.87
N ASP A 344 5.31 -13.82 10.77
CA ASP A 344 4.98 -15.13 11.32
C ASP A 344 3.81 -15.02 12.30
N GLY A 345 2.70 -15.67 11.95
CA GLY A 345 1.53 -15.76 12.83
C GLY A 345 0.62 -14.52 12.85
N LEU A 346 0.77 -13.58 11.91
CA LEU A 346 -0.13 -12.40 11.82
C LEU A 346 -1.55 -12.80 11.41
N PHE A 347 -1.67 -13.72 10.44
CA PHE A 347 -2.94 -14.25 9.95
C PHE A 347 -3.05 -15.74 10.17
N LEU A 348 -4.28 -16.25 10.22
CA LEU A 348 -4.51 -17.69 10.09
C LEU A 348 -4.34 -18.09 8.62
N GLY A 349 -3.49 -19.08 8.36
CA GLY A 349 -3.12 -19.48 7.01
C GLY A 349 -2.01 -18.63 6.39
N ASP A 350 -1.87 -18.74 5.06
CA ASP A 350 -0.87 -18.00 4.28
C ASP A 350 -1.55 -17.25 3.12
N PRO A 351 -1.97 -15.99 3.35
CA PRO A 351 -2.64 -15.19 2.31
C PRO A 351 -1.70 -14.71 1.21
N PHE A 352 -0.37 -14.84 1.40
CA PHE A 352 0.66 -14.39 0.46
C PHE A 352 1.29 -15.54 -0.33
N LYS A 353 0.68 -16.73 -0.27
CA LYS A 353 1.20 -17.90 -0.97
C LYS A 353 1.30 -17.66 -2.47
N VAL A 354 2.53 -17.77 -2.98
CA VAL A 354 2.83 -17.64 -4.41
C VAL A 354 2.75 -19.02 -5.09
N MET A 355 2.01 -19.07 -6.20
CA MET A 355 1.91 -20.23 -7.09
C MET A 355 2.10 -19.76 -8.54
N ASP A 356 3.14 -20.22 -9.21
CA ASP A 356 3.50 -19.81 -10.58
C ASP A 356 3.49 -18.28 -10.78
N GLY A 357 4.16 -17.56 -9.89
CA GLY A 357 4.26 -16.09 -9.92
C GLY A 357 2.95 -15.35 -9.56
N HIS A 358 1.94 -16.04 -9.05
CA HIS A 358 0.65 -15.45 -8.73
C HIS A 358 0.29 -15.60 -7.26
N VAL A 359 -0.45 -14.63 -6.74
CA VAL A 359 -1.18 -14.69 -5.46
C VAL A 359 -2.68 -14.67 -5.71
N THR A 360 -3.47 -15.15 -4.76
CA THR A 360 -4.93 -15.29 -4.93
C THR A 360 -5.68 -14.49 -3.87
N ILE A 361 -6.66 -13.70 -4.30
CA ILE A 361 -7.61 -13.02 -3.42
C ILE A 361 -8.70 -14.03 -3.03
N SER A 362 -8.98 -14.12 -1.73
CA SER A 362 -10.08 -14.92 -1.19
C SER A 362 -11.45 -14.37 -1.65
N ASP A 363 -12.40 -15.26 -1.91
CA ASP A 363 -13.81 -14.91 -2.16
C ASP A 363 -14.61 -14.71 -0.84
N ALA A 364 -13.99 -14.94 0.32
CA ALA A 364 -14.67 -14.76 1.61
C ALA A 364 -15.01 -13.29 1.85
N PRO A 365 -16.10 -13.01 2.61
CA PRO A 365 -16.52 -11.65 2.93
C PRO A 365 -15.43 -10.81 3.62
N GLY A 366 -15.47 -9.50 3.38
CA GLY A 366 -14.49 -8.56 3.92
C GLY A 366 -13.14 -8.67 3.17
N TRP A 367 -12.05 -8.58 3.92
CA TRP A 367 -10.69 -8.77 3.38
C TRP A 367 -10.38 -10.24 3.06
N GLY A 368 -11.25 -11.17 3.45
CA GLY A 368 -11.08 -12.59 3.17
C GLY A 368 -9.92 -13.25 3.92
N VAL A 369 -9.41 -12.61 4.97
CA VAL A 369 -8.38 -13.09 5.87
C VAL A 369 -8.83 -12.99 7.31
N GLU A 370 -8.25 -13.80 8.18
CA GLU A 370 -8.49 -13.76 9.62
C GLU A 370 -7.20 -13.44 10.36
N VAL A 371 -7.22 -12.35 11.13
CA VAL A 371 -6.10 -12.01 12.01
C VAL A 371 -6.02 -13.04 13.12
N ASN A 372 -4.82 -13.54 13.40
CA ASN A 372 -4.60 -14.55 14.40
C ASN A 372 -5.03 -14.04 15.80
N PRO A 373 -5.97 -14.73 16.48
CA PRO A 373 -6.43 -14.35 17.82
C PRO A 373 -5.31 -14.27 18.86
N ASP A 374 -4.29 -15.14 18.77
CA ASP A 374 -3.16 -15.11 19.69
C ASP A 374 -2.30 -13.86 19.50
N TRP A 375 -2.17 -13.40 18.25
CA TRP A 375 -1.49 -12.14 17.96
C TRP A 375 -2.27 -10.96 18.55
N LEU A 376 -3.61 -10.91 18.36
CA LEU A 376 -4.46 -9.87 18.95
C LEU A 376 -4.40 -9.87 20.48
N ALA A 377 -4.36 -11.05 21.11
CA ALA A 377 -4.29 -11.18 22.55
C ALA A 377 -2.95 -10.72 23.15
N ALA A 378 -1.86 -10.78 22.37
CA ALA A 378 -0.53 -10.34 22.77
C ALA A 378 -0.27 -8.85 22.53
N ALA A 379 -1.12 -8.17 21.74
CA ALA A 379 -0.95 -6.76 21.36
C ALA A 379 -1.38 -5.81 22.50
N ASP A 380 -0.81 -4.62 22.53
CA ASP A 380 -1.26 -3.53 23.39
C ASP A 380 -2.67 -3.10 22.96
N TYR A 381 -3.61 -3.17 23.88
CA TYR A 381 -5.03 -2.89 23.64
C TYR A 381 -5.42 -1.51 24.14
N ALA A 382 -6.13 -0.75 23.28
CA ALA A 382 -6.80 0.47 23.67
C ALA A 382 -8.20 0.56 23.05
N VAL A 383 -9.11 1.32 23.70
CA VAL A 383 -10.50 1.44 23.27
C VAL A 383 -11.03 2.85 23.47
N SER A 384 -11.85 3.31 22.52
CA SER A 384 -12.70 4.51 22.63
C SER A 384 -14.14 4.14 22.34
N THR A 385 -15.08 4.65 23.15
CA THR A 385 -16.52 4.39 23.04
C THR A 385 -17.32 5.71 23.06
N VAL A 386 -18.58 5.66 22.64
CA VAL A 386 -19.50 6.83 22.69
C VAL A 386 -19.70 7.34 24.11
N GLU A 387 -19.55 6.49 25.13
CA GLU A 387 -19.71 6.80 26.57
C GLU A 387 -18.39 6.50 27.29
N GLY A 388 -17.34 7.17 26.96
CA GLY A 388 -16.05 6.88 27.60
C GLY A 388 -15.35 8.07 28.20
#